data_b7927ebf66259cc420197cb647bbaad0
#
_entry.id   b7927ebf66259cc420197cb647bbaad0
#
_cell.length_a   1.000
_cell.length_b   1.000
_cell.length_c   1.000
_cell.angle_alpha   90.00
_cell.angle_beta   90.00
_cell.angle_gamma   90.00
#
_symmetry.space_group_name_H-M   'P 1'
#
loop_
_entity.id
_entity.type
_entity.pdbx_description
1 polymer ?
#
loop_
_entity_poly.entity_id
_entity_poly.type
_entity_poly.pdbx_seq_one_letter_code
_entity_poly.pdbx_strand_id
1 'polypeptide(L)'
;MLARGELRCIGATTLDEHRQHIEKDPALERRFQQVMVDQPTVEDTISILRGLKERYEVHHGVRIADSALVAAAVLSSRYIADRFLPDKAIDLVDESAARLKMEITSKPEEIDEIDRKILQLEMEKLSLGRESDVASQERLERLERELAELAEQQSTLNAQWQQEKGAIDELSNLKEEIERVQPVSYTHLRAHETSPD
;
A
#
# COMPACT_ATOMS: atom_id res chain seq x y z
N MET A 1 28.71 -18.28 29.99
CA MET A 1 27.69 -18.87 29.11
C MET A 1 28.17 -18.91 27.65
N LEU A 2 28.35 -17.81 26.93
CA LEU A 2 28.93 -17.83 25.56
C LEU A 2 30.31 -18.52 25.46
N ALA A 3 31.21 -18.28 26.42
CA ALA A 3 32.54 -18.86 26.45
C ALA A 3 32.60 -20.39 26.73
N ARG A 4 31.50 -20.99 27.19
CA ARG A 4 31.42 -22.43 27.51
C ARG A 4 30.64 -23.21 26.44
N GLY A 5 30.23 -22.59 25.32
CA GLY A 5 29.47 -23.24 24.29
C GLY A 5 27.98 -23.58 24.66
N GLU A 6 27.55 -23.10 25.82
CA GLU A 6 26.20 -23.37 26.36
C GLU A 6 25.14 -22.52 25.64
N LEU A 7 25.55 -21.44 25.03
CA LEU A 7 24.68 -20.50 24.30
C LEU A 7 25.17 -20.36 22.85
N ARG A 8 24.25 -20.61 21.90
CA ARG A 8 24.47 -20.30 20.49
C ARG A 8 23.74 -18.98 20.19
N CYS A 9 24.47 -18.00 19.66
CA CYS A 9 23.94 -16.68 19.35
C CYS A 9 24.31 -16.32 17.91
N ILE A 10 23.33 -15.84 17.15
CA ILE A 10 23.52 -15.23 15.83
C ILE A 10 23.06 -13.78 15.99
N GLY A 11 23.96 -12.84 15.70
CA GLY A 11 23.67 -11.40 15.70
C GLY A 11 23.81 -10.83 14.30
N ALA A 12 22.96 -9.88 13.96
CA ALA A 12 23.09 -9.09 12.75
C ALA A 12 23.37 -7.62 13.14
N THR A 13 24.29 -6.99 12.42
CA THR A 13 24.70 -5.61 12.66
C THR A 13 25.24 -5.00 11.36
N THR A 14 25.42 -3.70 11.33
CA THR A 14 26.10 -3.02 10.22
C THR A 14 27.63 -3.08 10.38
N LEU A 15 28.37 -2.86 9.29
CA LEU A 15 29.84 -2.82 9.34
C LEU A 15 30.37 -1.75 10.30
N ASP A 16 29.71 -0.60 10.35
CA ASP A 16 30.15 0.51 11.21
C ASP A 16 29.87 0.24 12.69
N GLU A 17 28.71 -0.33 13.01
CA GLU A 17 28.38 -0.76 14.38
C GLU A 17 29.30 -1.91 14.83
N HIS A 18 29.59 -2.86 13.94
CA HIS A 18 30.54 -3.94 14.22
C HIS A 18 31.91 -3.37 14.60
N ARG A 19 32.45 -2.44 13.82
CA ARG A 19 33.72 -1.76 14.10
C ARG A 19 33.69 -0.97 15.40
N GLN A 20 32.56 -0.34 15.70
CA GLN A 20 32.43 0.47 16.91
C GLN A 20 32.30 -0.33 18.19
N HIS A 21 31.59 -1.46 18.15
CA HIS A 21 31.14 -2.17 19.34
C HIS A 21 31.74 -3.58 19.50
N ILE A 22 32.05 -4.28 18.41
CA ILE A 22 32.53 -5.65 18.46
C ILE A 22 34.07 -5.71 18.33
N GLU A 23 34.63 -5.07 17.32
CA GLU A 23 36.10 -5.09 17.09
C GLU A 23 36.87 -4.44 18.22
N LYS A 24 36.28 -3.51 18.97
CA LYS A 24 36.95 -2.87 20.12
C LYS A 24 36.97 -3.74 21.37
N ASP A 25 36.18 -4.79 21.43
CA ASP A 25 36.18 -5.77 22.52
C ASP A 25 36.81 -7.09 22.07
N PRO A 26 38.10 -7.33 22.41
CA PRO A 26 38.79 -8.58 22.03
C PRO A 26 38.13 -9.84 22.57
N ALA A 27 37.27 -9.72 23.58
CA ALA A 27 36.55 -10.83 24.16
C ALA A 27 35.31 -11.20 23.34
N LEU A 28 34.66 -10.21 22.71
CA LEU A 28 33.54 -10.44 21.77
C LEU A 28 34.07 -10.89 20.41
N GLU A 29 35.07 -10.25 19.86
CA GLU A 29 35.66 -10.56 18.56
C GLU A 29 36.10 -12.04 18.46
N ARG A 30 36.70 -12.60 19.50
CA ARG A 30 37.13 -14.01 19.53
C ARG A 30 35.97 -15.00 19.69
N ARG A 31 34.76 -14.58 19.99
CA ARG A 31 33.61 -15.45 20.25
C ARG A 31 32.61 -15.47 19.09
N PHE A 32 32.73 -14.54 18.15
CA PHE A 32 31.84 -14.45 17.00
C PHE A 32 32.66 -14.59 15.72
N GLN A 33 32.21 -15.46 14.83
CA GLN A 33 32.74 -15.52 13.48
C GLN A 33 31.94 -14.55 12.60
N GLN A 34 32.65 -13.70 11.91
CA GLN A 34 32.05 -12.75 10.96
C GLN A 34 31.59 -13.50 9.71
N VAL A 35 30.37 -13.24 9.28
CA VAL A 35 29.82 -13.66 8.01
C VAL A 35 29.36 -12.42 7.27
N MET A 36 30.07 -12.06 6.21
CA MET A 36 29.69 -10.96 5.35
C MET A 36 28.47 -11.33 4.53
N VAL A 37 27.48 -10.46 4.55
CA VAL A 37 26.27 -10.58 3.73
C VAL A 37 26.23 -9.40 2.76
N ASP A 38 26.56 -9.66 1.51
CA ASP A 38 26.50 -8.68 0.44
C ASP A 38 25.07 -8.41 0.00
N GLN A 39 24.85 -7.25 -0.64
CA GLN A 39 23.56 -6.96 -1.25
C GLN A 39 23.28 -7.95 -2.40
N PRO A 40 22.03 -8.37 -2.59
CA PRO A 40 21.67 -9.25 -3.70
C PRO A 40 21.81 -8.53 -5.04
N THR A 41 21.98 -9.32 -6.10
CA THR A 41 21.95 -8.83 -7.48
C THR A 41 20.54 -8.36 -7.88
N VAL A 42 20.42 -7.72 -9.03
CA VAL A 42 19.10 -7.33 -9.58
C VAL A 42 18.25 -8.58 -9.85
N GLU A 43 18.84 -9.66 -10.37
CA GLU A 43 18.15 -10.92 -10.64
C GLU A 43 17.67 -11.59 -9.34
N ASP A 44 18.52 -11.61 -8.31
CA ASP A 44 18.14 -12.14 -7.00
C ASP A 44 17.00 -11.30 -6.38
N THR A 45 17.09 -9.98 -6.53
CA THR A 45 16.06 -9.05 -6.05
C THR A 45 14.71 -9.30 -6.75
N ILE A 46 14.69 -9.55 -8.06
CA ILE A 46 13.46 -9.91 -8.79
C ILE A 46 12.86 -11.20 -8.20
N SER A 47 13.71 -12.19 -7.89
CA SER A 47 13.25 -13.46 -7.29
C SER A 47 12.66 -13.23 -5.90
N ILE A 48 13.27 -12.37 -5.08
CA ILE A 48 12.75 -11.97 -3.76
C ILE A 48 11.41 -11.26 -3.90
N LEU A 49 11.30 -10.28 -4.82
CA LEU A 49 10.06 -9.55 -5.07
C LEU A 49 8.92 -10.46 -5.54
N ARG A 50 9.21 -11.48 -6.37
CA ARG A 50 8.24 -12.49 -6.77
C ARG A 50 7.73 -13.29 -5.57
N GLY A 51 8.61 -13.63 -4.64
CA GLY A 51 8.22 -14.31 -3.40
C GLY A 51 7.37 -13.46 -2.46
N LEU A 52 7.49 -12.13 -2.52
CA LEU A 52 6.72 -11.18 -1.71
C LEU A 52 5.45 -10.68 -2.40
N LYS A 53 5.32 -10.88 -3.71
CA LYS A 53 4.26 -10.33 -4.56
C LYS A 53 2.86 -10.53 -3.97
N GLU A 54 2.51 -11.77 -3.65
CA GLU A 54 1.18 -12.14 -3.18
C GLU A 54 0.80 -11.39 -1.89
N ARG A 55 1.73 -11.24 -0.97
CA ARG A 55 1.54 -10.50 0.29
C ARG A 55 1.28 -9.02 0.05
N TYR A 56 1.99 -8.40 -0.89
CA TYR A 56 1.75 -6.99 -1.26
C TYR A 56 0.44 -6.80 -2.02
N GLU A 57 0.09 -7.73 -2.91
CA GLU A 57 -1.20 -7.72 -3.61
C GLU A 57 -2.39 -7.79 -2.64
N VAL A 58 -2.29 -8.62 -1.60
CA VAL A 58 -3.31 -8.73 -0.55
C VAL A 58 -3.34 -7.47 0.32
N HIS A 59 -2.18 -7.03 0.81
CA HIS A 59 -2.08 -5.87 1.70
C HIS A 59 -2.63 -4.57 1.08
N HIS A 60 -2.29 -4.33 -0.18
CA HIS A 60 -2.74 -3.13 -0.89
C HIS A 60 -4.06 -3.31 -1.64
N GLY A 61 -4.54 -4.55 -1.84
CA GLY A 61 -5.74 -4.84 -2.61
C GLY A 61 -5.58 -4.56 -4.12
N VAL A 62 -4.35 -4.54 -4.62
CA VAL A 62 -4.02 -4.26 -6.03
C VAL A 62 -3.32 -5.44 -6.67
N ARG A 63 -3.36 -5.54 -7.99
CA ARG A 63 -2.65 -6.56 -8.76
C ARG A 63 -1.32 -6.03 -9.24
N ILE A 64 -0.23 -6.77 -8.99
CA ILE A 64 1.12 -6.40 -9.38
C ILE A 64 1.58 -7.29 -10.55
N ALA A 65 1.86 -6.69 -11.69
CA ALA A 65 2.38 -7.41 -12.86
C ALA A 65 3.85 -7.82 -12.63
N ASP A 66 4.29 -8.95 -13.21
CA ASP A 66 5.69 -9.37 -13.11
C ASP A 66 6.64 -8.34 -13.73
N SER A 67 6.24 -7.70 -14.81
CA SER A 67 6.99 -6.60 -15.43
C SER A 67 7.20 -5.41 -14.51
N ALA A 68 6.28 -5.14 -13.58
CA ALA A 68 6.42 -4.08 -12.59
C ALA A 68 7.49 -4.44 -11.54
N LEU A 69 7.58 -5.71 -11.13
CA LEU A 69 8.62 -6.18 -10.23
C LEU A 69 10.02 -6.07 -10.86
N VAL A 70 10.13 -6.48 -12.12
CA VAL A 70 11.37 -6.33 -12.91
C VAL A 70 11.75 -4.86 -13.02
N ALA A 71 10.80 -3.99 -13.37
CA ALA A 71 11.03 -2.55 -13.45
C ALA A 71 11.46 -1.96 -12.11
N ALA A 72 10.81 -2.35 -11.00
CA ALA A 72 11.15 -1.87 -9.66
C ALA A 72 12.60 -2.24 -9.28
N ALA A 73 13.04 -3.48 -9.52
CA ALA A 73 14.40 -3.91 -9.26
C ALA A 73 15.43 -3.14 -10.10
N VAL A 74 15.19 -3.00 -11.42
CA VAL A 74 16.10 -2.32 -12.35
C VAL A 74 16.15 -0.82 -12.07
N LEU A 75 14.99 -0.15 -11.94
CA LEU A 75 14.92 1.29 -11.76
C LEU A 75 15.43 1.72 -10.38
N SER A 76 15.10 0.99 -9.32
CA SER A 76 15.64 1.27 -7.98
C SER A 76 17.16 1.11 -7.95
N SER A 77 17.69 0.06 -8.58
CA SER A 77 19.13 -0.14 -8.69
C SER A 77 19.84 1.03 -9.40
N ARG A 78 19.20 1.55 -10.45
CA ARG A 78 19.80 2.60 -11.30
C ARG A 78 19.65 4.01 -10.74
N TYR A 79 18.53 4.33 -10.11
CA TYR A 79 18.19 5.71 -9.75
C TYR A 79 18.22 6.01 -8.25
N ILE A 80 18.16 4.99 -7.38
CA ILE A 80 18.22 5.16 -5.94
C ILE A 80 19.62 4.78 -5.45
N ALA A 81 20.42 5.77 -5.10
CA ALA A 81 21.81 5.58 -4.66
C ALA A 81 21.94 5.37 -3.14
N ASP A 82 21.00 5.91 -2.36
CA ASP A 82 21.12 6.06 -0.90
C ASP A 82 20.75 4.77 -0.14
N ARG A 83 20.23 3.75 -0.83
CA ARG A 83 19.78 2.49 -0.24
C ARG A 83 20.28 1.29 -1.02
N PHE A 84 20.29 0.15 -0.38
CA PHE A 84 20.74 -1.11 -0.95
C PHE A 84 19.58 -1.97 -1.43
N LEU A 85 19.86 -2.88 -2.37
CA LEU A 85 18.95 -3.95 -2.72
C LEU A 85 18.91 -4.99 -1.58
N PRO A 86 17.78 -5.65 -1.29
CA PRO A 86 16.51 -5.55 -2.02
C PRO A 86 15.62 -4.40 -1.53
N ASP A 87 15.92 -3.74 -0.42
CA ASP A 87 15.02 -2.83 0.32
C ASP A 87 14.48 -1.70 -0.57
N LYS A 88 15.35 -1.02 -1.33
CA LYS A 88 14.90 0.06 -2.23
C LYS A 88 13.95 -0.38 -3.33
N ALA A 89 14.03 -1.64 -3.75
CA ALA A 89 13.10 -2.19 -4.74
C ALA A 89 11.77 -2.59 -4.08
N ILE A 90 11.81 -3.09 -2.86
CA ILE A 90 10.64 -3.39 -2.03
C ILE A 90 9.88 -2.10 -1.73
N ASP A 91 10.57 -1.06 -1.24
CA ASP A 91 9.98 0.25 -0.97
C ASP A 91 9.29 0.84 -2.21
N LEU A 92 9.92 0.70 -3.39
CA LEU A 92 9.34 1.22 -4.64
C LEU A 92 8.05 0.48 -5.02
N VAL A 93 7.99 -0.83 -4.81
CA VAL A 93 6.76 -1.63 -5.04
C VAL A 93 5.69 -1.24 -4.04
N ASP A 94 6.04 -1.12 -2.76
CA ASP A 94 5.13 -0.77 -1.68
C ASP A 94 4.51 0.62 -1.89
N GLU A 95 5.33 1.63 -2.14
CA GLU A 95 4.91 3.00 -2.41
C GLU A 95 4.01 3.10 -3.65
N SER A 96 4.40 2.41 -4.74
CA SER A 96 3.62 2.40 -5.98
C SER A 96 2.26 1.72 -5.79
N ALA A 97 2.21 0.62 -5.05
CA ALA A 97 0.98 -0.10 -4.73
C ALA A 97 0.06 0.73 -3.81
N ALA A 98 0.64 1.39 -2.80
CA ALA A 98 -0.09 2.28 -1.91
C ALA A 98 -0.70 3.47 -2.67
N ARG A 99 0.07 4.07 -3.58
CA ARG A 99 -0.40 5.16 -4.43
C ARG A 99 -1.54 4.72 -5.35
N LEU A 100 -1.41 3.56 -5.99
CA LEU A 100 -2.46 3.00 -6.82
C LEU A 100 -3.73 2.71 -6.03
N LYS A 101 -3.61 2.16 -4.81
CA LYS A 101 -4.74 1.97 -3.89
C LYS A 101 -5.44 3.30 -3.59
N MET A 102 -4.66 4.36 -3.31
CA MET A 102 -5.22 5.69 -3.09
C MET A 102 -5.99 6.22 -4.31
N GLU A 103 -5.44 6.05 -5.51
CA GLU A 103 -6.11 6.48 -6.75
C GLU A 103 -7.42 5.71 -6.98
N ILE A 104 -7.45 4.38 -6.73
CA ILE A 104 -8.65 3.56 -6.86
C ILE A 104 -9.71 3.90 -5.81
N THR A 105 -9.29 4.23 -4.58
CA THR A 105 -10.22 4.53 -3.48
C THR A 105 -10.63 5.99 -3.39
N SER A 106 -9.94 6.88 -4.07
CA SER A 106 -10.27 8.30 -4.12
C SER A 106 -11.56 8.54 -4.90
N LYS A 107 -12.24 9.62 -4.56
CA LYS A 107 -13.46 10.04 -5.25
C LYS A 107 -13.11 10.44 -6.69
N PRO A 108 -13.87 9.98 -7.71
CA PRO A 108 -13.66 10.37 -9.10
C PRO A 108 -13.71 11.89 -9.28
N GLU A 109 -12.85 12.42 -10.15
CA GLU A 109 -12.74 13.85 -10.43
C GLU A 109 -14.07 14.44 -10.93
N GLU A 110 -14.84 13.67 -11.69
CA GLU A 110 -16.18 14.05 -12.18
C GLU A 110 -17.15 14.39 -11.03
N ILE A 111 -17.14 13.60 -9.96
CA ILE A 111 -18.01 13.85 -8.79
C ILE A 111 -17.51 15.09 -8.02
N ASP A 112 -16.19 15.26 -7.91
CA ASP A 112 -15.57 16.39 -7.24
C ASP A 112 -15.87 17.72 -7.96
N GLU A 113 -15.91 17.70 -9.30
CA GLU A 113 -16.32 18.85 -10.10
C GLU A 113 -17.81 19.22 -9.88
N ILE A 114 -18.68 18.22 -9.81
CA ILE A 114 -20.11 18.44 -9.54
C ILE A 114 -20.28 19.00 -8.12
N ASP A 115 -19.57 18.45 -7.12
CA ASP A 115 -19.61 18.97 -5.75
C ASP A 115 -19.21 20.44 -5.67
N ARG A 116 -18.15 20.83 -6.38
CA ARG A 116 -17.70 22.23 -6.43
C ARG A 116 -18.74 23.14 -7.09
N LYS A 117 -19.38 22.67 -8.18
CA LYS A 117 -20.45 23.43 -8.83
C LYS A 117 -21.66 23.59 -7.93
N ILE A 118 -22.10 22.53 -7.27
CA ILE A 118 -23.21 22.59 -6.31
C ILE A 118 -22.90 23.61 -5.22
N LEU A 119 -21.72 23.55 -4.61
CA LEU A 119 -21.30 24.49 -3.56
C LEU A 119 -21.30 25.93 -4.06
N GLN A 120 -20.81 26.16 -5.28
CA GLN A 120 -20.82 27.52 -5.89
C GLN A 120 -22.24 28.05 -6.10
N LEU A 121 -23.14 27.22 -6.64
CA LEU A 121 -24.54 27.60 -6.88
C LEU A 121 -25.31 27.76 -5.57
N GLU A 122 -25.03 26.98 -4.54
CA GLU A 122 -25.59 27.16 -3.20
C GLU A 122 -25.17 28.51 -2.58
N MET A 123 -23.91 28.90 -2.75
CA MET A 123 -23.44 30.23 -2.32
C MET A 123 -24.15 31.37 -3.09
N GLU A 124 -24.33 31.23 -4.40
CA GLU A 124 -25.08 32.15 -5.22
C GLU A 124 -26.53 32.23 -4.77
N LYS A 125 -27.18 31.08 -4.51
CA LYS A 125 -28.55 31.00 -3.97
C LYS A 125 -28.70 31.74 -2.64
N LEU A 126 -27.76 31.56 -1.72
CA LEU A 126 -27.74 32.28 -0.45
C LEU A 126 -27.59 33.80 -0.59
N SER A 127 -26.84 34.24 -1.59
CA SER A 127 -26.70 35.68 -1.90
C SER A 127 -27.98 36.28 -2.48
N LEU A 128 -28.55 35.61 -3.50
CA LEU A 128 -29.80 36.08 -4.17
C LEU A 128 -31.02 35.99 -3.26
N GLY A 129 -31.07 35.03 -2.32
CA GLY A 129 -32.16 34.92 -1.36
C GLY A 129 -32.30 36.09 -0.38
N ARG A 130 -31.32 37.01 -0.36
CA ARG A 130 -31.38 38.27 0.41
C ARG A 130 -31.94 39.44 -0.39
N GLU A 131 -32.07 39.25 -1.69
CA GLU A 131 -32.58 40.27 -2.61
C GLU A 131 -34.06 40.00 -2.92
N SER A 132 -34.87 41.06 -3.12
CA SER A 132 -36.32 40.95 -3.30
C SER A 132 -36.80 41.48 -4.66
N ASP A 133 -35.89 41.73 -5.59
CA ASP A 133 -36.22 42.18 -6.92
C ASP A 133 -36.63 41.05 -7.87
N VAL A 134 -37.44 41.34 -8.89
CA VAL A 134 -38.00 40.35 -9.81
C VAL A 134 -36.90 39.60 -10.57
N ALA A 135 -35.83 40.29 -10.95
CA ALA A 135 -34.72 39.66 -11.67
C ALA A 135 -33.96 38.59 -10.83
N SER A 136 -33.76 38.88 -9.54
CA SER A 136 -33.17 37.98 -8.59
C SER A 136 -34.05 36.76 -8.33
N GLN A 137 -35.37 36.92 -8.31
CA GLN A 137 -36.32 35.81 -8.19
C GLN A 137 -36.29 34.88 -9.42
N GLU A 138 -36.29 35.42 -10.64
CA GLU A 138 -36.16 34.60 -11.84
C GLU A 138 -34.84 33.88 -11.94
N ARG A 139 -33.75 34.48 -11.43
CA ARG A 139 -32.45 33.83 -11.37
C ARG A 139 -32.45 32.72 -10.34
N LEU A 140 -33.06 32.89 -9.19
CA LEU A 140 -33.20 31.94 -8.11
C LEU A 140 -33.96 30.69 -8.56
N GLU A 141 -35.07 30.84 -9.30
CA GLU A 141 -35.78 29.70 -9.86
C GLU A 141 -34.97 28.90 -10.89
N ARG A 142 -34.10 29.55 -11.67
CA ARG A 142 -33.21 28.88 -12.60
C ARG A 142 -32.12 28.10 -11.85
N LEU A 143 -31.53 28.74 -10.84
CA LEU A 143 -30.52 28.12 -9.95
C LEU A 143 -31.07 26.88 -9.24
N GLU A 144 -32.30 26.92 -8.74
CA GLU A 144 -32.92 25.79 -8.07
C GLU A 144 -33.13 24.61 -9.00
N ARG A 145 -33.46 24.83 -10.26
CA ARG A 145 -33.56 23.80 -11.28
C ARG A 145 -32.19 23.18 -11.59
N GLU A 146 -31.17 24.02 -11.79
CA GLU A 146 -29.81 23.60 -12.06
C GLU A 146 -29.21 22.80 -10.86
N LEU A 147 -29.47 23.25 -9.64
CA LEU A 147 -29.09 22.52 -8.42
C LEU A 147 -29.79 21.17 -8.33
N ALA A 148 -31.06 21.06 -8.67
CA ALA A 148 -31.80 19.79 -8.66
C ALA A 148 -31.23 18.79 -9.68
N GLU A 149 -30.92 19.27 -10.90
CA GLU A 149 -30.29 18.42 -11.93
C GLU A 149 -28.89 17.95 -11.52
N LEU A 150 -28.06 18.83 -10.97
CA LEU A 150 -26.73 18.48 -10.50
C LEU A 150 -26.76 17.53 -9.29
N ALA A 151 -27.73 17.71 -8.38
CA ALA A 151 -27.91 16.82 -7.24
C ALA A 151 -28.35 15.41 -7.66
N GLU A 152 -29.18 15.28 -8.69
CA GLU A 152 -29.57 13.98 -9.26
C GLU A 152 -28.37 13.30 -9.93
N GLN A 153 -27.60 14.04 -10.72
CA GLN A 153 -26.35 13.52 -11.33
C GLN A 153 -25.35 13.08 -10.26
N GLN A 154 -25.10 13.91 -9.25
CA GLN A 154 -24.24 13.59 -8.11
C GLN A 154 -24.69 12.29 -7.41
N SER A 155 -26.00 12.16 -7.13
CA SER A 155 -26.55 10.98 -6.47
C SER A 155 -26.30 9.71 -7.29
N THR A 156 -26.55 9.79 -8.60
CA THR A 156 -26.34 8.66 -9.51
C THR A 156 -24.88 8.22 -9.57
N LEU A 157 -23.96 9.18 -9.76
CA LEU A 157 -22.51 8.90 -9.82
C LEU A 157 -21.99 8.41 -8.48
N ASN A 158 -22.43 8.98 -7.37
CA ASN A 158 -22.07 8.52 -6.04
C ASN A 158 -22.54 7.08 -5.79
N ALA A 159 -23.75 6.72 -6.22
CA ALA A 159 -24.26 5.36 -6.07
C ALA A 159 -23.42 4.35 -6.88
N GLN A 160 -23.07 4.69 -8.11
CA GLN A 160 -22.19 3.86 -8.94
C GLN A 160 -20.81 3.68 -8.31
N TRP A 161 -20.18 4.77 -7.90
CA TRP A 161 -18.87 4.73 -7.24
C TRP A 161 -18.89 3.92 -5.94
N GLN A 162 -19.93 4.07 -5.11
CA GLN A 162 -20.08 3.28 -3.87
C GLN A 162 -20.23 1.79 -4.17
N GLN A 163 -20.95 1.43 -5.22
CA GLN A 163 -21.11 0.04 -5.64
C GLN A 163 -19.79 -0.56 -6.13
N GLU A 164 -19.03 0.17 -6.95
CA GLU A 164 -17.72 -0.25 -7.45
C GLU A 164 -16.70 -0.40 -6.30
N LYS A 165 -16.65 0.59 -5.42
CA LYS A 165 -15.80 0.56 -4.22
C LYS A 165 -16.13 -0.60 -3.31
N GLY A 166 -17.42 -0.85 -3.06
CA GLY A 166 -17.88 -1.98 -2.24
C GLY A 166 -17.44 -3.33 -2.79
N ALA A 167 -17.51 -3.52 -4.10
CA ALA A 167 -17.04 -4.75 -4.75
C ALA A 167 -15.51 -4.94 -4.61
N ILE A 168 -14.73 -3.87 -4.70
CA ILE A 168 -13.26 -3.91 -4.53
C ILE A 168 -12.92 -4.25 -3.06
N ASP A 169 -13.59 -3.62 -2.11
CA ASP A 169 -13.38 -3.86 -0.68
C ASP A 169 -13.76 -5.32 -0.29
N GLU A 170 -14.85 -5.87 -0.83
CA GLU A 170 -15.22 -7.28 -0.63
C GLU A 170 -14.15 -8.24 -1.18
N LEU A 171 -13.63 -7.97 -2.38
CA LEU A 171 -12.56 -8.79 -2.96
C LEU A 171 -11.28 -8.72 -2.13
N SER A 172 -10.93 -7.57 -1.60
CA SER A 172 -9.77 -7.39 -0.71
C SER A 172 -9.94 -8.18 0.58
N ASN A 173 -11.10 -8.06 1.22
CA ASN A 173 -11.41 -8.78 2.46
C ASN A 173 -11.38 -10.31 2.27
N LEU A 174 -11.94 -10.81 1.15
CA LEU A 174 -11.90 -12.24 0.84
C LEU A 174 -10.47 -12.75 0.62
N LYS A 175 -9.61 -11.97 -0.03
CA LYS A 175 -8.19 -12.33 -0.20
C LYS A 175 -7.46 -12.38 1.13
N GLU A 176 -7.67 -11.40 2.02
CA GLU A 176 -7.10 -11.40 3.37
C GLU A 176 -7.58 -12.60 4.20
N GLU A 177 -8.84 -12.99 4.08
CA GLU A 177 -9.35 -14.19 4.74
C GLU A 177 -8.69 -15.46 4.22
N ILE A 178 -8.52 -15.59 2.91
CA ILE A 178 -7.83 -16.73 2.30
C ILE A 178 -6.39 -16.82 2.84
N GLU A 179 -5.65 -15.71 2.83
CA GLU A 179 -4.26 -15.69 3.32
C GLU A 179 -4.16 -16.03 4.82
N ARG A 180 -5.13 -15.61 5.61
CA ARG A 180 -5.20 -15.95 7.04
C ARG A 180 -5.48 -17.44 7.29
N VAL A 181 -6.28 -18.07 6.45
CA VAL A 181 -6.69 -19.47 6.62
C VAL A 181 -5.66 -20.45 6.03
N GLN A 182 -4.94 -20.07 4.97
CA GLN A 182 -3.94 -20.92 4.33
C GLN A 182 -2.89 -21.50 5.30
N PRO A 183 -2.21 -20.71 6.17
CA PRO A 183 -1.21 -21.26 7.10
C PRO A 183 -1.80 -22.24 8.09
N VAL A 184 -3.05 -22.03 8.51
CA VAL A 184 -3.77 -22.93 9.43
C VAL A 184 -4.06 -24.27 8.75
N SER A 185 -4.46 -24.27 7.49
CA SER A 185 -4.68 -25.46 6.67
C SER A 185 -3.39 -26.28 6.52
N TYR A 186 -2.27 -25.63 6.20
CA TYR A 186 -0.96 -26.29 6.06
C TYR A 186 -0.47 -26.92 7.38
N THR A 187 -0.66 -26.22 8.50
CA THR A 187 -0.26 -26.74 9.82
C THR A 187 -1.12 -27.93 10.24
N HIS A 188 -2.42 -27.92 9.97
CA HIS A 188 -3.31 -29.04 10.25
C HIS A 188 -3.03 -30.28 9.38
N LEU A 189 -2.79 -30.09 8.08
CA LEU A 189 -2.43 -31.21 7.18
C LEU A 189 -1.11 -31.85 7.62
N ARG A 190 -0.10 -31.05 7.96
CA ARG A 190 1.20 -31.57 8.41
C ARG A 190 1.13 -32.26 9.79
N ALA A 191 0.26 -31.82 10.67
CA ALA A 191 0.03 -32.46 11.95
C ALA A 191 -0.62 -33.87 11.80
N HIS A 192 -1.47 -34.05 10.78
CA HIS A 192 -2.05 -35.37 10.46
C HIS A 192 -1.07 -36.34 9.82
N GLU A 193 -0.14 -35.84 9.00
CA GLU A 193 0.91 -36.68 8.37
C GLU A 193 2.00 -37.12 9.34
N THR A 194 2.18 -36.44 10.46
CA THR A 194 3.23 -36.76 11.47
C THR A 194 2.72 -37.53 12.69
N SER A 195 1.46 -37.98 12.71
CA SER A 195 0.93 -38.83 13.77
C SER A 195 1.34 -40.28 13.44
N PRO A 196 2.27 -40.91 14.16
CA PRO A 196 2.56 -42.34 13.96
C PRO A 196 1.40 -43.16 14.50
N ASP A 197 0.99 -44.19 13.73
CA ASP A 197 0.15 -45.28 14.17
C ASP A 197 0.77 -46.03 15.33
#